data_ff1f914931f28c5e18294a16606f9ee6
#
_entry.id   ff1f914931f28c5e18294a16606f9ee6
#
_cell.length_a   1.000
_cell.length_b   1.000
_cell.length_c   1.000
_cell.angle_alpha   90.00
_cell.angle_beta   90.00
_cell.angle_gamma   90.00
#
_symmetry.space_group_name_H-M   'P 1'
#
loop_
_entity.id
_entity.type
_entity.pdbx_description
1 polymer ?
#
loop_
_entity_poly.entity_id
_entity_poly.type
_entity_poly.pdbx_seq_one_letter_code
_entity_poly.pdbx_strand_id
1 'polypeptide(L)'
;FKCSSDGNNKGVVNASVGLLSYDEVVYAGGYYGKSNNSYYLYNNTYFWTMSPAGFWSSSYVWNVRSTGDMNKNYTGDTNTLRPAINLKTDARISLGDGTKENPFMVE
;
A
#
# COMPACT_ATOMS: atom_id res chain seq x y z
N PHE A 1 -9.97 -2.39 7.81
CA PHE A 1 -9.32 -1.24 8.46
C PHE A 1 -10.29 -0.56 9.43
N LYS A 2 -9.87 -0.30 10.65
CA LYS A 2 -10.69 0.30 11.69
C LYS A 2 -10.10 1.62 12.16
N CYS A 3 -10.88 2.71 12.05
CA CYS A 3 -10.53 4.02 12.61
C CYS A 3 -11.32 4.28 13.89
N SER A 4 -10.70 4.86 14.89
CA SER A 4 -11.36 5.21 16.15
C SER A 4 -12.25 6.45 16.05
N SER A 5 -12.03 7.28 15.02
CA SER A 5 -12.81 8.51 14.79
C SER A 5 -12.81 8.87 13.31
N ASP A 6 -13.77 8.33 12.57
CA ASP A 6 -13.96 8.58 11.14
C ASP A 6 -15.02 9.67 10.84
N GLY A 7 -15.46 10.39 11.85
CA GLY A 7 -16.53 11.37 11.75
C GLY A 7 -17.95 10.79 11.72
N ASN A 8 -18.08 9.50 11.43
CA ASN A 8 -19.36 8.76 11.36
C ASN A 8 -19.55 7.78 12.53
N ASN A 9 -18.63 7.73 13.47
CA ASN A 9 -18.59 6.82 14.62
C ASN A 9 -18.64 5.32 14.29
N LYS A 10 -18.42 4.94 13.04
CA LYS A 10 -18.43 3.54 12.61
C LYS A 10 -17.08 2.87 12.72
N GLY A 11 -16.01 3.62 12.58
CA GLY A 11 -14.63 3.15 12.71
C GLY A 11 -14.23 2.04 11.74
N VAL A 12 -15.10 1.65 10.83
CA VAL A 12 -14.87 0.57 9.86
C VAL A 12 -15.28 1.05 8.48
N VAL A 13 -14.37 0.89 7.52
CA VAL A 13 -14.63 1.16 6.11
C VAL A 13 -14.68 -0.18 5.36
N ASN A 14 -15.76 -0.40 4.64
CA ASN A 14 -15.89 -1.50 3.69
C ASN A 14 -15.68 -0.97 2.29
N ALA A 15 -14.63 -1.43 1.63
CA ALA A 15 -14.29 -1.04 0.27
C ALA A 15 -13.80 -2.25 -0.52
N SER A 16 -14.13 -2.30 -1.81
CA SER A 16 -13.66 -3.36 -2.71
C SER A 16 -12.21 -3.19 -3.11
N VAL A 17 -11.72 -1.96 -3.04
CA VAL A 17 -10.34 -1.60 -3.38
C VAL A 17 -9.78 -0.74 -2.26
N GLY A 18 -8.57 -1.03 -1.84
CA GLY A 18 -7.83 -0.25 -0.85
C GLY A 18 -6.42 0.06 -1.33
N LEU A 19 -5.58 0.46 -0.40
CA LEU A 19 -4.14 0.58 -0.57
C LEU A 19 -3.44 -0.38 0.40
N LEU A 20 -2.16 -0.63 0.17
CA LEU A 20 -1.33 -1.38 1.12
C LEU A 20 -1.18 -0.61 2.43
N SER A 21 -1.13 -1.32 3.54
CA SER A 21 -0.78 -0.73 4.84
C SER A 21 0.75 -0.65 5.02
N TYR A 22 1.18 0.17 5.98
CA TYR A 22 2.59 0.22 6.41
C TYR A 22 3.12 -1.18 6.77
N ASP A 23 2.36 -1.91 7.58
CA ASP A 23 2.77 -3.23 8.07
C ASP A 23 2.93 -4.25 6.94
N GLU A 24 2.04 -4.23 5.95
CA GLU A 24 2.15 -5.11 4.76
C GLU A 24 3.42 -4.82 3.96
N VAL A 25 3.78 -3.55 3.77
CA VAL A 25 5.00 -3.18 3.07
C VAL A 25 6.24 -3.56 3.86
N VAL A 26 6.25 -3.34 5.18
CA VAL A 26 7.36 -3.75 6.06
C VAL A 26 7.52 -5.28 6.07
N TYR A 27 6.41 -6.00 6.16
CA TYR A 27 6.42 -7.46 6.10
C TYR A 27 6.97 -8.00 4.78
N ALA A 28 6.70 -7.27 3.69
CA ALA A 28 7.24 -7.60 2.36
C ALA A 28 8.74 -7.28 2.19
N GLY A 29 9.34 -6.47 3.06
CA GLY A 29 10.76 -6.11 3.01
C GLY A 29 11.08 -4.62 2.95
N GLY A 30 10.08 -3.75 3.03
CA GLY A 30 10.28 -2.30 3.15
C GLY A 30 10.71 -1.89 4.55
N TYR A 31 11.67 -0.96 4.66
CA TYR A 31 12.14 -0.43 5.95
C TYR A 31 12.17 1.09 5.95
N TYR A 32 11.90 1.69 7.09
CA TYR A 32 12.05 3.13 7.25
C TYR A 32 13.52 3.53 7.19
N GLY A 33 13.82 4.49 6.31
CA GLY A 33 15.17 5.07 6.17
C GLY A 33 16.24 4.11 5.62
N LYS A 34 15.87 2.96 5.09
CA LYS A 34 16.79 1.99 4.50
C LYS A 34 16.30 1.56 3.12
N SER A 35 17.04 1.97 2.10
CA SER A 35 16.74 1.61 0.72
C SER A 35 16.78 0.08 0.52
N ASN A 36 15.79 -0.41 -0.19
CA ASN A 36 15.70 -1.81 -0.62
C ASN A 36 15.00 -1.87 -1.98
N ASN A 37 15.67 -2.37 -2.98
CA ASN A 37 15.12 -2.50 -4.34
C ASN A 37 14.92 -3.96 -4.75
N SER A 38 14.99 -4.89 -3.80
CA SER A 38 14.96 -6.33 -4.08
C SER A 38 13.72 -7.06 -3.56
N TYR A 39 12.75 -6.35 -2.94
CA TYR A 39 11.52 -6.99 -2.49
C TYR A 39 10.39 -6.85 -3.53
N TYR A 40 9.44 -7.77 -3.52
CA TYR A 40 8.44 -7.91 -4.59
C TYR A 40 7.47 -6.72 -4.75
N LEU A 41 7.30 -5.89 -3.72
CA LEU A 41 6.48 -4.67 -3.82
C LEU A 41 7.24 -3.47 -4.40
N TYR A 42 8.56 -3.58 -4.57
CA TYR A 42 9.37 -2.53 -5.16
C TYR A 42 8.98 -2.27 -6.62
N ASN A 43 8.78 -1.00 -7.00
CA ASN A 43 8.42 -0.63 -8.37
C ASN A 43 9.10 0.66 -8.87
N ASN A 44 10.13 1.12 -8.17
CA ASN A 44 10.90 2.33 -8.53
C ASN A 44 10.06 3.62 -8.65
N THR A 45 8.95 3.70 -7.93
CA THR A 45 8.11 4.91 -7.86
C THR A 45 7.69 5.21 -6.44
N TYR A 46 7.28 6.46 -6.20
CA TYR A 46 6.63 6.84 -4.95
C TYR A 46 5.18 6.38 -4.98
N PHE A 47 4.73 5.69 -3.94
CA PHE A 47 3.31 5.35 -3.80
C PHE A 47 2.82 5.46 -2.35
N TRP A 48 1.55 5.84 -2.23
CA TRP A 48 0.88 5.96 -0.94
C TRP A 48 0.57 4.59 -0.33
N THR A 49 0.68 4.53 1.01
CA THR A 49 -0.01 3.50 1.80
C THR A 49 -1.30 4.07 2.39
N MET A 50 -2.13 3.24 3.00
CA MET A 50 -3.31 3.69 3.73
C MET A 50 -3.01 4.07 5.19
N SER A 51 -1.79 3.88 5.67
CA SER A 51 -1.46 4.04 7.08
C SER A 51 -1.10 5.49 7.42
N PRO A 52 -1.78 6.12 8.38
CA PRO A 52 -1.40 7.43 8.88
C PRO A 52 -0.04 7.35 9.57
N ALA A 53 0.79 8.36 9.38
CA ALA A 53 2.09 8.44 10.02
C ALA A 53 2.09 9.35 11.26
N GLY A 54 1.30 10.40 11.23
CA GLY A 54 1.15 11.32 12.35
C GLY A 54 0.69 12.71 11.92
N PHE A 55 0.54 13.56 12.92
CA PHE A 55 0.21 14.96 12.74
C PHE A 55 1.19 15.81 13.55
N TRP A 56 1.88 16.74 12.90
CA TRP A 56 2.76 17.71 13.55
C TRP A 56 2.24 19.13 13.32
N SER A 57 2.55 19.74 12.22
CA SER A 57 1.88 20.96 11.71
C SER A 57 0.87 20.65 10.62
N SER A 58 0.89 19.46 10.10
CA SER A 58 0.06 18.94 9.03
C SER A 58 -0.09 17.42 9.17
N SER A 59 -1.02 16.86 8.43
CA SER A 59 -1.23 15.41 8.39
C SER A 59 -0.20 14.73 7.51
N TYR A 60 0.38 13.65 7.99
CA TYR A 60 1.35 12.81 7.27
C TYR A 60 0.83 11.39 7.13
N VAL A 61 1.11 10.80 5.97
CA VAL A 61 0.77 9.41 5.64
C VAL A 61 2.04 8.69 5.23
N TRP A 62 2.15 7.43 5.61
CA TRP A 62 3.26 6.59 5.18
C TRP A 62 3.21 6.36 3.67
N ASN A 63 4.36 6.44 3.04
CA ASN A 63 4.55 6.14 1.63
C ASN A 63 5.80 5.29 1.41
N VAL A 64 5.93 4.74 0.21
CA VAL A 64 7.14 4.08 -0.26
C VAL A 64 7.81 5.00 -1.26
N ARG A 65 9.12 5.19 -1.13
CA ARG A 65 9.91 5.98 -2.07
C ARG A 65 10.41 5.15 -3.26
N SER A 66 10.86 5.82 -4.31
CA SER A 66 11.48 5.19 -5.48
C SER A 66 12.72 4.37 -5.16
N THR A 67 13.34 4.59 -4.00
CA THR A 67 14.45 3.81 -3.46
C THR A 67 14.00 2.55 -2.70
N GLY A 68 12.69 2.32 -2.59
CA GLY A 68 12.10 1.15 -1.95
C GLY A 68 12.02 1.23 -0.43
N ASP A 69 12.44 2.33 0.17
CA ASP A 69 12.31 2.54 1.61
C ASP A 69 10.97 3.18 1.97
N MET A 70 10.56 2.95 3.21
CA MET A 70 9.40 3.61 3.80
C MET A 70 9.75 5.03 4.20
N ASN A 71 8.84 5.94 3.94
CA ASN A 71 8.92 7.33 4.40
C ASN A 71 7.52 7.84 4.73
N LYS A 72 7.43 9.08 5.11
CA LYS A 72 6.16 9.76 5.40
C LYS A 72 6.14 11.08 4.63
N ASN A 73 5.05 11.33 3.94
CA ASN A 73 4.83 12.57 3.22
C ASN A 73 3.59 13.30 3.73
N TYR A 74 3.61 14.59 3.55
CA TYR A 74 2.45 15.44 3.77
C TYR A 74 1.31 15.04 2.84
N THR A 75 0.08 15.05 3.34
CA THR A 75 -1.11 14.64 2.57
C THR A 75 -1.40 15.53 1.35
N GLY A 76 -0.83 16.73 1.29
CA GLY A 76 -0.88 17.60 0.12
C GLY A 76 0.14 17.28 -0.98
N ASP A 77 1.09 16.38 -0.73
CA ASP A 77 2.06 15.96 -1.72
C ASP A 77 1.44 14.98 -2.73
N THR A 78 2.07 14.88 -3.89
CA THR A 78 1.62 13.96 -4.95
C THR A 78 2.49 12.71 -4.97
N ASN A 79 1.86 11.56 -4.83
CA ASN A 79 2.46 10.24 -5.04
C ASN A 79 1.52 9.39 -5.90
N THR A 80 2.02 8.30 -6.46
CA THR A 80 1.17 7.38 -7.21
C THR A 80 0.27 6.56 -6.30
N LEU A 81 -0.83 6.08 -6.84
CA LEU A 81 -1.69 5.11 -6.19
C LEU A 81 -1.32 3.70 -6.67
N ARG A 82 -1.29 2.78 -5.72
CA ARG A 82 -1.11 1.35 -5.96
C ARG A 82 -2.27 0.59 -5.33
N PRO A 83 -3.38 0.46 -6.07
CA PRO A 83 -4.58 -0.19 -5.54
C PRO A 83 -4.31 -1.65 -5.18
N ALA A 84 -4.93 -2.09 -4.10
CA ALA A 84 -4.89 -3.47 -3.63
C ALA A 84 -6.32 -4.01 -3.50
N ILE A 85 -6.50 -5.26 -3.91
CA ILE A 85 -7.77 -5.97 -3.76
C ILE A 85 -7.53 -7.29 -3.04
N ASN A 86 -8.57 -7.78 -2.37
CA ASN A 86 -8.61 -9.14 -1.84
C ASN A 86 -9.35 -10.03 -2.82
N LEU A 87 -8.77 -11.17 -3.14
CA LEU A 87 -9.44 -12.20 -3.92
C LEU A 87 -10.39 -13.01 -3.02
N LYS A 88 -11.46 -13.51 -3.62
CA LYS A 88 -12.31 -14.50 -2.95
C LYS A 88 -11.52 -15.78 -2.66
N THR A 89 -11.90 -16.50 -1.63
CA THR A 89 -11.22 -17.75 -1.23
C THR A 89 -11.28 -18.86 -2.28
N ASP A 90 -12.26 -18.80 -3.17
CA ASP A 90 -12.46 -19.72 -4.29
C ASP A 90 -11.91 -19.22 -5.63
N ALA A 91 -11.26 -18.06 -5.64
CA ALA A 91 -10.61 -17.54 -6.83
C ALA A 91 -9.50 -18.48 -7.32
N ARG A 92 -9.47 -18.70 -8.61
CA ARG A 92 -8.50 -19.59 -9.25
C ARG A 92 -7.60 -18.79 -10.19
N ILE A 93 -6.34 -19.15 -10.24
CA ILE A 93 -5.41 -18.63 -11.23
C ILE A 93 -5.50 -19.54 -12.46
N SER A 94 -5.92 -18.99 -13.58
CA SER A 94 -6.10 -19.73 -14.83
C SER A 94 -4.86 -19.71 -15.71
N LEU A 95 -4.17 -18.57 -15.75
CA LEU A 95 -3.00 -18.34 -16.61
C LEU A 95 -2.03 -17.39 -15.92
N GLY A 96 -0.81 -17.31 -16.47
CA GLY A 96 0.22 -16.37 -16.05
C GLY A 96 1.22 -16.95 -15.05
N ASP A 97 2.37 -16.30 -14.94
CA ASP A 97 3.46 -16.65 -14.03
C ASP A 97 3.78 -15.54 -13.03
N GLY A 98 2.98 -14.46 -13.05
CA GLY A 98 3.13 -13.30 -12.16
C GLY A 98 4.17 -12.29 -12.61
N THR A 99 4.76 -12.46 -13.79
CA THR A 99 5.64 -11.45 -14.36
C THR A 99 4.85 -10.30 -14.97
N LYS A 100 5.52 -9.18 -15.23
CA LYS A 100 4.90 -8.02 -15.87
C LYS A 100 4.39 -8.34 -17.28
N GLU A 101 5.13 -9.17 -18.00
CA GLU A 101 4.84 -9.62 -19.35
C GLU A 101 3.76 -10.70 -19.40
N ASN A 102 3.61 -11.45 -18.32
CA ASN A 102 2.66 -12.56 -18.21
C ASN A 102 1.99 -12.56 -16.82
N PRO A 103 1.18 -11.55 -16.50
CA PRO A 103 0.55 -11.44 -15.19
C PRO A 103 -0.45 -12.57 -14.94
N PHE A 104 -0.67 -12.88 -13.68
CA PHE A 104 -1.69 -13.85 -13.30
C PHE A 104 -3.09 -13.40 -13.75
N MET A 105 -3.82 -14.29 -14.39
CA MET A 105 -5.24 -14.12 -14.70
C MET A 105 -6.07 -14.88 -13.66
N VAL A 106 -7.08 -14.21 -13.14
CA VAL A 106 -7.96 -14.73 -12.08
C VAL A 106 -9.36 -14.97 -12.66
N GLU A 107 -9.91 -16.12 -12.36
CA GLU A 107 -11.29 -16.50 -12.66
C GLU A 107 -12.20 -16.32 -11.45
#